data_af8bc88be97818b4479e140210314a1d
#
_entry.id   af8bc88be97818b4479e140210314a1d
#
_cell.length_a   1.000
_cell.length_b   1.000
_cell.length_c   1.000
_cell.angle_alpha   90.00
_cell.angle_beta   90.00
_cell.angle_gamma   90.00
#
_symmetry.space_group_name_H-M   'P 1'
#
loop_
_entity.id
_entity.type
_entity.pdbx_description
1 polymer ?
#
loop_
_entity_poly.entity_id
_entity_poly.type
_entity_poly.pdbx_seq_one_letter_code
_entity_poly.pdbx_strand_id
1 'polypeptide(L)'
;MTALWNGFHSALAPHIEQYLRAKRAMGCKFACEDRQLRLLDRFLDDRGVECIEAIDGECLQAFLDSRHRTNPRSYNNLLGDVRRLFEWMVGQQVLVGSPLTARAQPQTARRLPFLFSDDTIRRLLISARALPDNSRAQLRGASYEMILALLAGLGLRVGEVARLQWGDVDLVREVLEIRNTKFGKDRLVPFGPKLAARLRG
;
A
#
# COMPACT_ATOMS: atom_id res chain seq x y z
N MET A 1 12.77 -22.12 5.12
CA MET A 1 11.33 -22.37 4.94
C MET A 1 10.60 -21.48 5.95
N THR A 2 10.12 -20.33 5.54
CA THR A 2 9.30 -19.45 6.38
C THR A 2 7.91 -20.04 6.43
N ALA A 3 7.52 -20.57 7.58
CA ALA A 3 6.16 -21.02 7.83
C ALA A 3 5.20 -19.87 7.50
N LEU A 4 4.17 -20.15 6.70
CA LEU A 4 3.09 -19.21 6.43
C LEU A 4 2.41 -18.93 7.78
N TRP A 5 2.64 -17.74 8.32
CA TRP A 5 2.03 -17.28 9.56
C TRP A 5 0.53 -17.09 9.33
N ASN A 6 -0.23 -18.11 9.66
CA ASN A 6 -1.70 -18.12 9.55
C ASN A 6 -2.31 -17.74 10.90
N GLY A 7 -2.91 -16.55 10.97
CA GLY A 7 -3.60 -16.06 12.18
C GLY A 7 -2.77 -15.07 13.01
N PHE A 8 -3.27 -14.73 14.18
CA PHE A 8 -2.61 -14.01 15.25
C PHE A 8 -2.44 -14.96 16.43
N HIS A 9 -1.37 -14.83 17.24
CA HIS A 9 -1.00 -15.83 18.26
C HIS A 9 -0.69 -15.22 19.64
N SER A 10 -0.35 -13.92 19.71
CA SER A 10 -0.02 -13.26 20.96
C SER A 10 -1.26 -13.01 21.84
N ALA A 11 -1.04 -12.51 23.06
CA ALA A 11 -2.12 -12.06 23.95
C ALA A 11 -3.06 -11.03 23.32
N LEU A 12 -2.62 -10.30 22.27
CA LEU A 12 -3.45 -9.37 21.52
C LEU A 12 -4.28 -10.01 20.40
N ALA A 13 -4.05 -11.29 20.07
CA ALA A 13 -4.67 -11.97 18.94
C ALA A 13 -6.20 -11.76 18.85
N PRO A 14 -7.00 -12.05 19.89
CA PRO A 14 -8.45 -11.89 19.81
C PRO A 14 -8.88 -10.43 19.59
N HIS A 15 -8.14 -9.48 20.16
CA HIS A 15 -8.44 -8.04 20.04
C HIS A 15 -8.06 -7.49 18.68
N ILE A 16 -6.94 -7.93 18.10
CA ILE A 16 -6.54 -7.56 16.73
C ILE A 16 -7.56 -8.08 15.72
N GLU A 17 -7.99 -9.33 15.86
CA GLU A 17 -9.00 -9.93 14.97
C GLU A 17 -10.33 -9.19 15.04
N GLN A 18 -10.80 -8.89 16.25
CA GLN A 18 -12.04 -8.16 16.46
C GLN A 18 -11.96 -6.72 15.89
N TYR A 19 -10.84 -6.03 16.12
CA TYR A 19 -10.56 -4.71 15.55
C TYR A 19 -10.60 -4.73 14.02
N LEU A 20 -9.86 -5.65 13.38
CA LEU A 20 -9.82 -5.76 11.93
C LEU A 20 -11.18 -6.13 11.35
N ARG A 21 -11.94 -7.01 12.03
CA ARG A 21 -13.31 -7.38 11.64
C ARG A 21 -14.24 -6.17 11.69
N ALA A 22 -14.21 -5.39 12.77
CA ALA A 22 -15.01 -4.18 12.91
C ALA A 22 -14.68 -3.14 11.81
N LYS A 23 -13.38 -2.92 11.53
CA LYS A 23 -12.96 -1.97 10.49
C LYS A 23 -13.33 -2.43 9.08
N ARG A 24 -13.25 -3.72 8.80
CA ARG A 24 -13.66 -4.29 7.50
C ARG A 24 -15.17 -4.22 7.30
N ALA A 25 -15.96 -4.42 8.35
CA ALA A 25 -17.41 -4.25 8.32
C ALA A 25 -17.82 -2.81 7.96
N MET A 26 -16.98 -1.82 8.29
CA MET A 26 -17.16 -0.40 7.90
C MET A 26 -16.69 -0.10 6.46
N GLY A 27 -16.39 -1.11 5.63
CA GLY A 27 -15.94 -0.96 4.26
C GLY A 27 -14.45 -0.65 4.08
N CYS A 28 -13.65 -0.67 5.14
CA CYS A 28 -12.22 -0.45 5.07
C CYS A 28 -11.47 -1.73 4.66
N LYS A 29 -10.57 -1.67 3.66
CA LYS A 29 -9.77 -2.83 3.26
C LYS A 29 -8.75 -3.25 4.32
N PHE A 30 -8.17 -2.32 5.03
CA PHE A 30 -7.23 -2.48 6.15
C PHE A 30 -6.09 -3.50 5.91
N ALA A 31 -5.63 -3.65 4.66
CA ALA A 31 -4.59 -4.62 4.31
C ALA A 31 -3.18 -4.20 4.78
N CYS A 32 -2.91 -2.89 4.86
CA CYS A 32 -1.64 -2.38 5.36
C CYS A 32 -1.58 -2.49 6.87
N GLU A 33 -2.64 -2.10 7.54
CA GLU A 33 -2.81 -2.18 8.99
C GLU A 33 -2.74 -3.63 9.48
N ASP A 34 -3.42 -4.56 8.83
CA ASP A 34 -3.33 -6.00 9.10
C ASP A 34 -1.85 -6.46 9.09
N ARG A 35 -1.11 -6.08 8.04
CA ARG A 35 0.31 -6.44 7.94
C ARG A 35 1.15 -5.84 9.07
N GLN A 36 0.89 -4.60 9.48
CA GLN A 36 1.61 -3.96 10.57
C GLN A 36 1.27 -4.62 11.93
N LEU A 37 0.00 -4.94 12.14
CA LEU A 37 -0.44 -5.61 13.38
C LEU A 37 0.08 -7.04 13.48
N ARG A 38 0.26 -7.76 12.37
CA ARG A 38 0.98 -9.06 12.36
C ARG A 38 2.44 -8.95 12.80
N LEU A 39 3.09 -7.80 12.53
CA LEU A 39 4.45 -7.60 13.02
C LEU A 39 4.48 -7.38 14.54
N LEU A 40 3.48 -6.69 15.08
CA LEU A 40 3.34 -6.51 16.53
C LEU A 40 3.02 -7.86 17.21
N ASP A 41 2.04 -8.57 16.69
CA ASP A 41 1.64 -9.88 17.19
C ASP A 41 2.81 -10.86 17.27
N ARG A 42 3.56 -10.99 16.18
CA ARG A 42 4.76 -11.84 16.16
C ARG A 42 5.82 -11.40 17.17
N PHE A 43 6.02 -10.08 17.31
CA PHE A 43 7.00 -9.57 18.26
C PHE A 43 6.63 -9.90 19.71
N LEU A 44 5.35 -9.87 20.04
CA LEU A 44 4.85 -10.22 21.38
C LEU A 44 4.91 -11.72 21.61
N ASP A 45 4.55 -12.52 20.61
CA ASP A 45 4.62 -13.98 20.65
C ASP A 45 6.07 -14.47 20.81
N ASP A 46 7.01 -13.95 20.01
CA ASP A 46 8.44 -14.24 20.08
C ASP A 46 9.05 -13.91 21.45
N ARG A 47 8.45 -13.00 22.22
CA ARG A 47 8.85 -12.61 23.58
C ARG A 47 8.11 -13.35 24.69
N GLY A 48 7.18 -14.20 24.34
CA GLY A 48 6.37 -14.94 25.31
C GLY A 48 5.48 -14.04 26.17
N VAL A 49 4.94 -12.95 25.60
CA VAL A 49 4.02 -12.08 26.33
C VAL A 49 2.64 -12.74 26.39
N GLU A 50 2.31 -13.30 27.54
CA GLU A 50 1.12 -14.15 27.73
C GLU A 50 -0.15 -13.37 28.08
N CYS A 51 -0.03 -12.16 28.62
CA CYS A 51 -1.18 -11.35 29.03
C CYS A 51 -1.09 -9.90 28.56
N ILE A 52 -2.24 -9.24 28.44
CA ILE A 52 -2.35 -7.87 27.93
C ILE A 52 -1.74 -6.87 28.90
N GLU A 53 -1.81 -7.14 30.21
CA GLU A 53 -1.30 -6.29 31.29
C GLU A 53 0.23 -6.21 31.26
N ALA A 54 0.91 -7.19 30.68
CA ALA A 54 2.37 -7.19 30.48
C ALA A 54 2.80 -6.33 29.27
N ILE A 55 1.86 -5.81 28.48
CA ILE A 55 2.14 -4.94 27.35
C ILE A 55 2.15 -3.49 27.82
N ASP A 56 3.27 -3.06 28.30
CA ASP A 56 3.50 -1.69 28.78
C ASP A 56 4.13 -0.77 27.70
N GLY A 57 4.43 0.48 28.10
CA GLY A 57 5.04 1.45 27.20
C GLY A 57 6.45 1.07 26.75
N GLU A 58 7.23 0.38 27.58
CA GLU A 58 8.58 -0.08 27.27
C GLU A 58 8.55 -1.23 26.25
N CYS A 59 7.63 -2.17 26.41
CA CYS A 59 7.39 -3.26 25.46
C CYS A 59 7.04 -2.73 24.07
N LEU A 60 6.11 -1.76 24.01
CA LEU A 60 5.70 -1.14 22.73
C LEU A 60 6.81 -0.28 22.12
N GLN A 61 7.60 0.43 22.94
CA GLN A 61 8.76 1.16 22.45
C GLN A 61 9.80 0.19 21.86
N ALA A 62 10.10 -0.91 22.56
CA ALA A 62 11.01 -1.93 22.06
C ALA A 62 10.53 -2.57 20.74
N PHE A 63 9.21 -2.75 20.57
CA PHE A 63 8.64 -3.15 19.29
C PHE A 63 8.93 -2.12 18.19
N LEU A 64 8.65 -0.85 18.42
CA LEU A 64 8.87 0.22 17.45
C LEU A 64 10.35 0.33 17.06
N ASP A 65 11.26 0.22 18.03
CA ASP A 65 12.71 0.28 17.84
C ASP A 65 13.24 -0.94 17.07
N SER A 66 12.65 -2.11 17.29
CA SER A 66 12.98 -3.34 16.53
C SER A 66 12.68 -3.23 15.03
N ARG A 67 11.88 -2.24 14.64
CA ARG A 67 11.45 -1.98 13.25
C ARG A 67 12.13 -0.72 12.71
N HIS A 68 13.45 -0.73 12.67
CA HIS A 68 14.22 0.42 12.18
C HIS A 68 13.67 0.94 10.85
N ARG A 69 13.29 2.22 10.82
CA ARG A 69 12.73 2.89 9.66
C ARG A 69 13.45 4.22 9.44
N THR A 70 14.18 4.29 8.34
CA THR A 70 14.93 5.49 7.95
C THR A 70 14.02 6.69 7.62
N ASN A 71 12.76 6.42 7.25
CA ASN A 71 11.80 7.46 6.90
C ASN A 71 10.83 7.71 8.08
N PRO A 72 10.81 8.92 8.66
CA PRO A 72 9.91 9.29 9.75
C PRO A 72 8.43 9.00 9.45
N ARG A 73 8.01 9.20 8.20
CA ARG A 73 6.63 8.90 7.78
C ARG A 73 6.28 7.41 7.94
N SER A 74 7.22 6.52 7.63
CA SER A 74 7.02 5.08 7.79
C SER A 74 6.93 4.67 9.25
N TYR A 75 7.75 5.29 10.12
CA TYR A 75 7.66 5.13 11.57
C TYR A 75 6.31 5.64 12.08
N ASN A 76 5.92 6.85 11.71
CA ASN A 76 4.65 7.44 12.15
C ASN A 76 3.41 6.66 11.68
N ASN A 77 3.48 6.02 10.52
CA ASN A 77 2.41 5.13 10.06
C ASN A 77 2.30 3.90 10.96
N LEU A 78 3.41 3.21 11.25
CA LEU A 78 3.42 2.07 12.17
C LEU A 78 2.91 2.47 13.56
N LEU A 79 3.45 3.55 14.12
CA LEU A 79 3.00 4.11 15.40
C LEU A 79 1.50 4.41 15.40
N GLY A 80 1.00 5.00 14.30
CA GLY A 80 -0.42 5.30 14.12
C GLY A 80 -1.31 4.05 14.06
N ASP A 81 -0.83 2.96 13.46
CA ASP A 81 -1.56 1.70 13.40
C ASP A 81 -1.67 1.07 14.79
N VAL A 82 -0.56 1.03 15.54
CA VAL A 82 -0.53 0.55 16.92
C VAL A 82 -1.43 1.42 17.81
N ARG A 83 -1.31 2.75 17.71
CA ARG A 83 -2.13 3.69 18.48
C ARG A 83 -3.62 3.45 18.27
N ARG A 84 -4.07 3.32 17.04
CA ARG A 84 -5.49 3.10 16.71
C ARG A 84 -6.03 1.78 17.27
N LEU A 85 -5.20 0.73 17.33
CA LEU A 85 -5.59 -0.52 17.98
C LEU A 85 -5.82 -0.30 19.48
N PHE A 86 -4.85 0.30 20.18
CA PHE A 86 -4.97 0.49 21.63
C PHE A 86 -6.06 1.50 22.00
N GLU A 87 -6.25 2.57 21.22
CA GLU A 87 -7.39 3.51 21.39
C GLU A 87 -8.74 2.80 21.20
N TRP A 88 -8.82 1.88 20.22
CA TRP A 88 -10.01 1.07 20.04
C TRP A 88 -10.23 0.13 21.24
N MET A 89 -9.19 -0.52 21.76
CA MET A 89 -9.29 -1.38 22.94
C MET A 89 -9.76 -0.60 24.19
N VAL A 90 -9.29 0.62 24.37
CA VAL A 90 -9.80 1.53 25.42
C VAL A 90 -11.28 1.86 25.18
N GLY A 91 -11.67 2.16 23.96
CA GLY A 91 -13.07 2.40 23.59
C GLY A 91 -13.99 1.18 23.79
N GLN A 92 -13.44 -0.04 23.73
CA GLN A 92 -14.15 -1.28 24.05
C GLN A 92 -14.08 -1.66 25.55
N GLN A 93 -13.49 -0.80 26.39
CA GLN A 93 -13.30 -1.05 27.83
C GLN A 93 -12.42 -2.27 28.17
N VAL A 94 -11.61 -2.73 27.21
CA VAL A 94 -10.60 -3.78 27.41
C VAL A 94 -9.42 -3.24 28.24
N LEU A 95 -9.11 -1.97 28.06
CA LEU A 95 -8.05 -1.25 28.78
C LEU A 95 -8.61 0.02 29.40
N VAL A 96 -8.09 0.41 30.55
CA VAL A 96 -8.42 1.70 31.19
C VAL A 96 -7.78 2.87 30.43
N GLY A 97 -6.57 2.67 29.89
CA GLY A 97 -5.82 3.65 29.12
C GLY A 97 -4.84 2.99 28.16
N SER A 98 -4.43 3.72 27.14
CA SER A 98 -3.44 3.20 26.20
C SER A 98 -2.05 3.18 26.84
N PRO A 99 -1.32 2.05 26.82
CA PRO A 99 0.06 1.99 27.31
C PRO A 99 1.07 2.67 26.36
N LEU A 100 0.64 3.07 25.14
CA LEU A 100 1.51 3.63 24.12
C LEU A 100 1.92 5.08 24.44
N THR A 101 3.13 5.27 24.89
CA THR A 101 3.72 6.60 25.22
C THR A 101 4.54 7.21 24.09
N ALA A 102 4.89 6.40 23.08
CA ALA A 102 5.71 6.80 21.94
C ALA A 102 5.15 8.02 21.19
N ARG A 103 6.06 8.94 20.81
CA ARG A 103 5.72 10.16 20.08
C ARG A 103 6.04 10.02 18.59
N ALA A 104 5.24 10.71 17.77
CA ALA A 104 5.51 10.81 16.35
C ALA A 104 6.84 11.54 16.11
N GLN A 105 7.62 11.05 15.15
CA GLN A 105 8.84 11.72 14.71
C GLN A 105 8.48 12.94 13.85
N PRO A 106 9.26 14.04 13.94
CA PRO A 106 9.10 15.19 13.07
C PRO A 106 9.19 14.77 11.60
N GLN A 107 8.26 15.23 10.80
CA GLN A 107 8.32 14.96 9.36
C GLN A 107 9.37 15.84 8.71
N THR A 108 10.22 15.24 7.89
CA THR A 108 11.13 15.97 7.02
C THR A 108 10.34 16.80 6.01
N ALA A 109 10.93 17.89 5.53
CA ALA A 109 10.33 18.74 4.52
C ALA A 109 9.78 17.92 3.34
N ARG A 110 8.59 18.29 2.87
CA ARG A 110 7.96 17.63 1.73
C ARG A 110 8.87 17.81 0.50
N ARG A 111 9.35 16.69 -0.04
CA ARG A 111 10.07 16.73 -1.32
C ARG A 111 9.13 17.22 -2.41
N LEU A 112 9.54 18.24 -3.13
CA LEU A 112 8.82 18.66 -4.33
C LEU A 112 8.92 17.53 -5.36
N PRO A 113 7.82 17.15 -6.00
CA PRO A 113 7.85 16.17 -7.07
C PRO A 113 8.67 16.73 -8.26
N PHE A 114 9.47 15.87 -8.87
CA PHE A 114 10.12 16.21 -10.13
C PHE A 114 9.06 16.20 -11.25
N LEU A 115 8.97 17.31 -11.97
CA LEU A 115 8.09 17.43 -13.12
C LEU A 115 8.88 17.07 -14.38
N PHE A 116 8.44 16.01 -15.05
CA PHE A 116 9.04 15.57 -16.29
C PHE A 116 8.65 16.51 -17.44
N SER A 117 9.64 17.03 -18.18
CA SER A 117 9.38 17.74 -19.44
C SER A 117 8.94 16.75 -20.52
N ASP A 118 8.29 17.25 -21.57
CA ASP A 118 7.86 16.44 -22.72
C ASP A 118 9.05 15.71 -23.38
N ASP A 119 10.20 16.35 -23.45
CA ASP A 119 11.43 15.73 -23.97
C ASP A 119 11.89 14.58 -23.08
N THR A 120 11.84 14.75 -21.77
CA THR A 120 12.19 13.66 -20.84
C THR A 120 11.23 12.49 -20.96
N ILE A 121 9.93 12.76 -21.09
CA ILE A 121 8.91 11.71 -21.31
C ILE A 121 9.19 10.98 -22.63
N ARG A 122 9.48 11.71 -23.71
CA ARG A 122 9.81 11.12 -25.01
C ARG A 122 11.04 10.21 -24.93
N ARG A 123 12.12 10.64 -24.29
CA ARG A 123 13.32 9.83 -24.07
C ARG A 123 13.03 8.58 -23.24
N LEU A 124 12.21 8.68 -22.21
CA LEU A 124 11.78 7.54 -21.41
C LEU A 124 11.01 6.50 -22.24
N LEU A 125 10.10 6.94 -23.10
CA LEU A 125 9.35 6.04 -23.99
C LEU A 125 10.29 5.33 -24.98
N ILE A 126 11.23 6.03 -25.59
CA ILE A 126 12.23 5.45 -26.50
C ILE A 126 13.10 4.42 -25.75
N SER A 127 13.61 4.77 -24.58
CA SER A 127 14.42 3.87 -23.76
C SER A 127 13.63 2.63 -23.30
N ALA A 128 12.35 2.80 -22.97
CA ALA A 128 11.48 1.69 -22.62
C ALA A 128 11.27 0.74 -23.79
N ARG A 129 11.00 1.27 -24.98
CA ARG A 129 10.83 0.47 -26.20
C ARG A 129 12.06 -0.35 -26.56
N ALA A 130 13.25 0.15 -26.27
CA ALA A 130 14.52 -0.51 -26.54
C ALA A 130 14.85 -1.63 -25.54
N LEU A 131 14.04 -1.89 -24.51
CA LEU A 131 14.28 -2.95 -23.54
C LEU A 131 14.21 -4.33 -24.22
N PRO A 132 15.25 -5.17 -24.07
CA PRO A 132 15.27 -6.51 -24.66
C PRO A 132 14.26 -7.43 -23.95
N ASP A 133 13.70 -8.35 -24.72
CA ASP A 133 12.91 -9.44 -24.18
C ASP A 133 13.79 -10.41 -23.37
N ASN A 134 13.15 -11.17 -22.47
CA ASN A 134 13.81 -12.23 -21.73
C ASN A 134 12.87 -13.42 -21.56
N SER A 135 13.36 -14.53 -21.00
CA SER A 135 12.60 -15.77 -20.83
C SER A 135 11.32 -15.64 -19.98
N ARG A 136 11.22 -14.59 -19.16
CA ARG A 136 10.07 -14.34 -18.27
C ARG A 136 9.12 -13.26 -18.80
N ALA A 137 9.56 -12.43 -19.74
CA ALA A 137 8.77 -11.31 -20.25
C ALA A 137 9.07 -11.10 -21.74
N GLN A 138 8.18 -11.61 -22.56
CA GLN A 138 8.11 -11.29 -23.99
C GLN A 138 7.39 -9.96 -24.19
N LEU A 139 7.66 -9.24 -25.26
CA LEU A 139 7.13 -7.90 -25.55
C LEU A 139 7.46 -6.88 -24.44
N ARG A 140 8.58 -7.07 -23.76
CA ARG A 140 8.97 -6.25 -22.62
C ARG A 140 9.06 -4.77 -22.99
N GLY A 141 9.73 -4.45 -24.08
CA GLY A 141 9.87 -3.08 -24.56
C GLY A 141 8.53 -2.42 -24.87
N ALA A 142 7.66 -3.10 -25.61
CA ALA A 142 6.31 -2.61 -25.92
C ALA A 142 5.45 -2.41 -24.68
N SER A 143 5.50 -3.35 -23.75
CA SER A 143 4.73 -3.28 -22.49
C SER A 143 5.15 -2.10 -21.63
N TYR A 144 6.45 -1.89 -21.42
CA TYR A 144 6.94 -0.75 -20.61
C TYR A 144 6.69 0.59 -21.30
N GLU A 145 6.85 0.68 -22.61
CA GLU A 145 6.49 1.88 -23.38
C GLU A 145 5.00 2.22 -23.20
N MET A 146 4.11 1.21 -23.32
CA MET A 146 2.67 1.41 -23.15
C MET A 146 2.33 1.83 -21.72
N ILE A 147 2.90 1.16 -20.70
CA ILE A 147 2.71 1.54 -19.30
C ILE A 147 3.09 3.01 -19.07
N LEU A 148 4.26 3.42 -19.53
CA LEU A 148 4.73 4.81 -19.39
C LEU A 148 3.86 5.80 -20.16
N ALA A 149 3.40 5.44 -21.37
CA ALA A 149 2.49 6.28 -22.16
C ALA A 149 1.14 6.49 -21.45
N LEU A 150 0.58 5.45 -20.85
CA LEU A 150 -0.67 5.53 -20.08
C LEU A 150 -0.50 6.38 -18.80
N LEU A 151 0.61 6.19 -18.10
CA LEU A 151 0.92 6.97 -16.89
C LEU A 151 1.12 8.45 -17.20
N ALA A 152 1.93 8.77 -18.21
CA ALA A 152 2.25 10.14 -18.57
C ALA A 152 1.11 10.86 -19.31
N GLY A 153 0.44 10.16 -20.24
CA GLY A 153 -0.58 10.76 -21.10
C GLY A 153 -1.95 10.89 -20.43
N LEU A 154 -2.31 9.95 -19.56
CA LEU A 154 -3.64 9.90 -18.93
C LEU A 154 -3.61 10.13 -17.40
N GLY A 155 -2.45 10.27 -16.80
CA GLY A 155 -2.32 10.44 -15.36
C GLY A 155 -2.87 9.27 -14.54
N LEU A 156 -2.84 8.05 -15.08
CA LEU A 156 -3.29 6.87 -14.39
C LEU A 156 -2.35 6.51 -13.23
N ARG A 157 -2.88 5.85 -12.21
CA ARG A 157 -2.05 5.29 -11.15
C ARG A 157 -1.38 4.01 -11.62
N VAL A 158 -0.16 3.73 -11.13
CA VAL A 158 0.57 2.49 -11.48
C VAL A 158 -0.29 1.24 -11.25
N GLY A 159 -1.01 1.16 -10.13
CA GLY A 159 -1.89 0.04 -9.84
C GLY A 159 -3.14 -0.04 -10.73
N GLU A 160 -3.56 1.05 -11.36
CA GLU A 160 -4.65 1.05 -12.34
C GLU A 160 -4.15 0.48 -13.66
N VAL A 161 -3.01 0.95 -14.13
CA VAL A 161 -2.37 0.44 -15.36
C VAL A 161 -2.04 -1.05 -15.22
N ALA A 162 -1.51 -1.49 -14.08
CA ALA A 162 -1.15 -2.89 -13.84
C ALA A 162 -2.37 -3.86 -13.84
N ARG A 163 -3.58 -3.34 -13.65
CA ARG A 163 -4.81 -4.15 -13.65
C ARG A 163 -5.64 -3.98 -14.92
N LEU A 164 -5.23 -3.10 -15.82
CA LEU A 164 -5.96 -2.83 -17.07
C LEU A 164 -6.00 -4.10 -17.93
N GLN A 165 -7.15 -4.42 -18.45
CA GLN A 165 -7.40 -5.54 -19.36
C GLN A 165 -7.89 -5.04 -20.72
N TRP A 166 -7.75 -5.83 -21.76
CA TRP A 166 -8.25 -5.48 -23.09
C TRP A 166 -9.75 -5.19 -23.10
N GLY A 167 -10.53 -5.88 -22.26
CA GLY A 167 -11.96 -5.59 -22.11
C GLY A 167 -12.30 -4.23 -21.53
N ASP A 168 -11.30 -3.53 -20.96
CA ASP A 168 -11.46 -2.17 -20.42
C ASP A 168 -11.14 -1.08 -21.47
N VAL A 169 -10.73 -1.47 -22.70
CA VAL A 169 -10.29 -0.56 -23.77
C VAL A 169 -11.34 -0.48 -24.86
N ASP A 170 -12.05 0.62 -24.96
CA ASP A 170 -12.96 0.89 -26.09
C ASP A 170 -12.22 1.75 -27.13
N LEU A 171 -11.71 1.08 -28.17
CA LEU A 171 -10.99 1.74 -29.27
C LEU A 171 -11.91 2.51 -30.22
N VAL A 172 -13.23 2.24 -30.19
CA VAL A 172 -14.21 2.94 -31.05
C VAL A 172 -14.58 4.29 -30.42
N ARG A 173 -14.83 4.26 -29.11
CA ARG A 173 -15.15 5.49 -28.35
C ARG A 173 -13.91 6.22 -27.83
N GLU A 174 -12.73 5.63 -28.01
CA GLU A 174 -11.45 6.13 -27.46
C GLU A 174 -11.50 6.37 -25.96
N VAL A 175 -12.01 5.38 -25.20
CA VAL A 175 -12.20 5.48 -23.75
C VAL A 175 -11.63 4.24 -23.06
N LEU A 176 -10.99 4.45 -21.90
CA LEU A 176 -10.63 3.38 -20.95
C LEU A 176 -11.63 3.36 -19.79
N GLU A 177 -12.07 2.18 -19.42
CA GLU A 177 -12.82 1.93 -18.20
C GLU A 177 -11.85 1.56 -17.07
N ILE A 178 -11.63 2.46 -16.11
CA ILE A 178 -10.76 2.21 -14.97
C ILE A 178 -11.59 1.75 -13.78
N ARG A 179 -11.50 0.45 -13.49
CA ARG A 179 -12.28 -0.21 -12.45
C ARG A 179 -11.54 -0.30 -11.12
N ASN A 180 -12.30 -0.42 -10.03
CA ASN A 180 -11.78 -0.63 -8.68
C ASN A 180 -10.69 0.37 -8.28
N THR A 181 -10.93 1.65 -8.52
CA THR A 181 -10.01 2.72 -8.12
C THR A 181 -10.00 2.87 -6.60
N LYS A 182 -9.25 3.84 -6.10
CA LYS A 182 -9.26 4.19 -4.67
C LYS A 182 -10.71 4.49 -4.23
N PHE A 183 -11.18 3.80 -3.21
CA PHE A 183 -12.57 3.81 -2.68
C PHE A 183 -13.60 3.03 -3.51
N GLY A 184 -13.17 2.07 -4.34
CA GLY A 184 -14.08 1.20 -5.10
C GLY A 184 -14.90 1.91 -6.18
N LYS A 185 -14.43 3.08 -6.65
CA LYS A 185 -15.09 3.84 -7.71
C LYS A 185 -14.53 3.46 -9.07
N ASP A 186 -15.39 3.43 -10.08
CA ASP A 186 -15.03 3.27 -11.48
C ASP A 186 -15.08 4.62 -12.18
N ARG A 187 -14.29 4.79 -13.23
CA ARG A 187 -14.32 5.99 -14.06
C ARG A 187 -13.95 5.69 -15.50
N LEU A 188 -14.51 6.47 -16.40
CA LEU A 188 -14.11 6.50 -17.80
C LEU A 188 -13.00 7.53 -17.99
N VAL A 189 -11.97 7.18 -18.76
CA VAL A 189 -10.84 8.05 -19.07
C VAL A 189 -10.71 8.11 -20.60
N PRO A 190 -11.07 9.24 -21.24
CA PRO A 190 -10.89 9.40 -22.67
C PRO A 190 -9.40 9.48 -23.03
N PHE A 191 -9.05 8.98 -24.20
CA PHE A 191 -7.69 9.07 -24.73
C PHE A 191 -7.71 9.56 -26.18
N GLY A 192 -6.60 10.19 -26.60
CA GLY A 192 -6.52 10.77 -27.92
C GLY A 192 -5.95 9.82 -28.99
N PRO A 193 -5.99 10.22 -30.26
CA PRO A 193 -5.62 9.40 -31.41
C PRO A 193 -4.19 8.87 -31.37
N LYS A 194 -3.24 9.61 -30.79
CA LYS A 194 -1.85 9.14 -30.63
C LYS A 194 -1.75 7.90 -29.75
N LEU A 195 -2.54 7.85 -28.68
CA LEU A 195 -2.58 6.68 -27.80
C LEU A 195 -3.41 5.56 -28.41
N ALA A 196 -4.49 5.89 -29.12
CA ALA A 196 -5.28 4.94 -29.89
C ALA A 196 -4.42 4.19 -30.94
N ALA A 197 -3.57 4.91 -31.65
CA ALA A 197 -2.65 4.29 -32.62
C ALA A 197 -1.66 3.32 -31.93
N ARG A 198 -1.14 3.67 -30.75
CA ARG A 198 -0.24 2.79 -29.97
C ARG A 198 -0.95 1.54 -29.44
N LEU A 199 -2.24 1.66 -29.10
CA LEU A 199 -3.04 0.54 -28.60
C LEU A 199 -3.46 -0.43 -29.71
N ARG A 200 -3.47 0.01 -30.98
CA ARG A 200 -3.79 -0.85 -32.15
C ARG A 200 -2.57 -1.59 -32.72
N GLY A 201 -1.36 -1.12 -32.49
CA GLY A 201 -0.11 -1.64 -33.05
C GLY A 201 0.77 -2.33 -32.08
#